data_9fa140e32986f924558594f70636266d
#
_entry.id   9fa140e32986f924558594f70636266d
#
_cell.length_a   1.000
_cell.length_b   1.000
_cell.length_c   1.000
_cell.angle_alpha   90.00
_cell.angle_beta   90.00
_cell.angle_gamma   90.00
#
_symmetry.space_group_name_H-M   'P 1'
#
loop_
_entity.id
_entity.type
_entity.pdbx_description
1 polymer ?
#
loop_
_entity_poly.entity_id
_entity_poly.type
_entity_poly.pdbx_seq_one_letter_code
_entity_poly.pdbx_strand_id
1 'polypeptide(L)'
;VVRTLFLSLSLILIAPSCFAQCNFKTGEFIEELGNPISIKAIDIEIPKSAKWEKNFLKILLTKSKNIPLSLKKSFSAKIFVTYSFGRCSYAGKVKQNGDWKDHISFVNGKSIRSVNVTLSSGNILNSVKFKLLIPETRNDLKEVFGVTLLSTLGFIAPETFKVPVNVNGTETEMLFQEASRKELLERNNRREGPIFEGDETLLWGADRLENDDVALSRLINDKWFKKGENSVNITLRSYQKLQKAYVVRANNIEKAGSYIDPNIFLDTYTAENFTFPEYHFVMQALGAEHGLIPHNRQYYFNSFQNSFEPIYYDGMIFNDGMIFNLKNTPFSKNIIERSFKYLDTIEYGSLVSSMKIKNSAQKKFKQRVNLSEKEAEDLFEEYWDRFVSNIKRLNSVITKTEVFQNDVVLSKDDHVEFLKRASQNPLVELLGVDIQASKDGEFVVEFLDASKT
;
A
#
# COMPACT_ATOMS: atom_id res chain seq x y z
N VAL A 1 -30.68 56.25 -43.75
CA VAL A 1 -29.65 55.66 -42.89
C VAL A 1 -30.37 54.81 -41.83
N VAL A 2 -30.48 53.50 -42.08
CA VAL A 2 -31.09 52.54 -41.15
C VAL A 2 -29.93 51.88 -40.38
N ARG A 3 -29.87 52.13 -39.06
CA ARG A 3 -28.93 51.43 -38.18
C ARG A 3 -29.56 50.11 -37.70
N THR A 4 -29.06 49.01 -38.18
CA THR A 4 -29.39 47.66 -37.73
C THR A 4 -28.61 47.37 -36.45
N LEU A 5 -29.34 47.20 -35.34
CA LEU A 5 -28.77 46.78 -34.04
C LEU A 5 -28.64 45.26 -34.06
N PHE A 6 -27.43 44.73 -34.08
CA PHE A 6 -27.17 43.30 -33.81
C PHE A 6 -27.14 43.08 -32.31
N LEU A 7 -28.18 42.43 -31.79
CA LEU A 7 -28.17 41.86 -30.43
C LEU A 7 -27.41 40.51 -30.51
N SER A 8 -26.17 40.50 -30.06
CA SER A 8 -25.46 39.26 -29.83
C SER A 8 -25.95 38.61 -28.55
N LEU A 9 -26.75 37.55 -28.71
CA LEU A 9 -27.18 36.67 -27.62
C LEU A 9 -26.00 35.77 -27.24
N SER A 10 -25.22 36.15 -26.21
CA SER A 10 -24.18 35.31 -25.64
C SER A 10 -24.84 34.15 -24.88
N LEU A 11 -24.92 32.99 -25.49
CA LEU A 11 -25.25 31.74 -24.80
C LEU A 11 -24.12 31.44 -23.82
N ILE A 12 -24.30 31.79 -22.56
CA ILE A 12 -23.44 31.29 -21.47
C ILE A 12 -23.76 29.81 -21.32
N LEU A 13 -22.96 28.97 -21.97
CA LEU A 13 -22.89 27.53 -21.68
C LEU A 13 -22.38 27.39 -20.25
N ILE A 14 -23.31 27.30 -19.30
CA ILE A 14 -22.99 26.87 -17.93
C ILE A 14 -22.56 25.42 -18.05
N ALA A 15 -21.24 25.22 -18.19
CA ALA A 15 -20.66 23.89 -18.02
C ALA A 15 -21.12 23.37 -16.64
N PRO A 16 -21.68 22.17 -16.53
CA PRO A 16 -22.06 21.64 -15.23
C PRO A 16 -20.80 21.65 -14.37
N SER A 17 -20.80 22.47 -13.33
CA SER A 17 -19.71 22.57 -12.38
C SER A 17 -19.50 21.17 -11.79
N CYS A 18 -18.36 20.57 -12.06
CA CYS A 18 -17.96 19.22 -11.60
C CYS A 18 -17.52 19.28 -10.12
N PHE A 19 -18.23 20.07 -9.30
CA PHE A 19 -17.98 20.18 -7.88
C PHE A 19 -18.75 19.10 -7.11
N ALA A 20 -18.18 18.66 -5.99
CA ALA A 20 -18.92 17.87 -5.03
C ALA A 20 -20.16 18.65 -4.57
N GLN A 21 -21.31 18.02 -4.63
CA GLN A 21 -22.57 18.62 -4.15
C GLN A 21 -22.93 17.95 -2.83
N CYS A 22 -22.95 18.72 -1.76
CA CYS A 22 -23.31 18.26 -0.43
C CYS A 22 -24.57 18.95 0.06
N ASN A 23 -25.46 18.18 0.68
CA ASN A 23 -26.63 18.65 1.38
C ASN A 23 -26.51 18.30 2.87
N PHE A 24 -26.14 19.25 3.69
CA PHE A 24 -25.94 19.08 5.12
C PHE A 24 -27.09 19.67 5.92
N LYS A 25 -27.46 19.02 7.02
CA LYS A 25 -28.58 19.38 7.87
C LYS A 25 -28.28 20.54 8.80
N THR A 26 -27.03 20.75 9.21
CA THR A 26 -26.57 21.81 10.12
C THR A 26 -25.13 22.20 9.84
N GLY A 27 -24.67 23.37 10.37
CA GLY A 27 -23.32 23.89 10.13
C GLY A 27 -22.17 23.32 11.01
N GLU A 28 -22.48 22.49 11.99
CA GLU A 28 -21.49 21.99 12.99
C GLU A 28 -20.91 20.62 12.66
N PHE A 29 -20.42 20.43 11.43
CA PHE A 29 -19.96 19.11 10.97
C PHE A 29 -18.52 19.08 10.45
N ILE A 30 -17.79 20.18 10.50
CA ILE A 30 -16.42 20.25 9.94
C ILE A 30 -15.50 19.25 10.63
N GLU A 31 -15.58 19.12 11.95
CA GLU A 31 -14.78 18.14 12.71
C GLU A 31 -15.18 16.69 12.39
N GLU A 32 -16.47 16.46 12.12
CA GLU A 32 -16.98 15.13 11.80
C GLU A 32 -16.61 14.67 10.39
N LEU A 33 -16.33 15.60 9.45
CA LEU A 33 -15.87 15.24 8.10
C LEU A 33 -14.54 14.46 8.10
N GLY A 34 -13.72 14.66 9.11
CA GLY A 34 -12.47 13.91 9.31
C GLY A 34 -12.64 12.60 10.08
N ASN A 35 -13.84 12.28 10.57
CA ASN A 35 -14.09 11.11 11.39
C ASN A 35 -14.75 9.98 10.59
N PRO A 36 -14.12 8.79 10.44
CA PRO A 36 -14.68 7.65 9.70
C PRO A 36 -16.07 7.23 10.17
N ILE A 37 -16.36 7.31 11.47
CA ILE A 37 -17.67 6.91 12.06
C ILE A 37 -18.85 7.75 11.53
N SER A 38 -18.57 8.94 10.99
CA SER A 38 -19.60 9.80 10.40
C SER A 38 -20.12 9.24 9.07
N ILE A 39 -19.35 8.40 8.37
CA ILE A 39 -19.74 7.78 7.11
C ILE A 39 -20.62 6.57 7.41
N LYS A 40 -21.88 6.64 6.95
CA LYS A 40 -22.88 5.59 7.17
C LYS A 40 -23.04 4.66 5.97
N ALA A 41 -22.82 5.16 4.76
CA ALA A 41 -22.88 4.34 3.54
C ALA A 41 -22.19 5.05 2.37
N ILE A 42 -21.75 4.25 1.40
CA ILE A 42 -21.22 4.70 0.10
C ILE A 42 -22.00 4.01 -1.01
N ASP A 43 -22.71 4.82 -1.84
CA ASP A 43 -23.41 4.32 -3.01
C ASP A 43 -22.62 4.66 -4.28
N ILE A 44 -22.47 3.72 -5.18
CA ILE A 44 -21.79 3.90 -6.47
C ILE A 44 -22.73 3.55 -7.60
N GLU A 45 -23.04 4.55 -8.40
CA GLU A 45 -23.82 4.40 -9.62
C GLU A 45 -22.90 4.47 -10.84
N ILE A 46 -22.87 3.39 -11.62
CA ILE A 46 -22.12 3.29 -12.88
C ILE A 46 -23.14 3.35 -14.02
N PRO A 47 -23.31 4.49 -14.72
CA PRO A 47 -24.36 4.67 -15.73
C PRO A 47 -24.26 3.66 -16.90
N LYS A 48 -23.04 3.21 -17.23
CA LYS A 48 -22.80 2.21 -18.25
C LYS A 48 -22.81 0.79 -17.65
N SER A 49 -23.82 0.45 -16.85
CA SER A 49 -23.93 -0.80 -16.12
C SER A 49 -23.75 -2.05 -17.00
N ALA A 50 -24.41 -2.11 -18.15
CA ALA A 50 -24.29 -3.23 -19.09
C ALA A 50 -22.84 -3.43 -19.60
N LYS A 51 -22.09 -2.35 -19.83
CA LYS A 51 -20.67 -2.44 -20.22
C LYS A 51 -19.80 -2.88 -19.05
N TRP A 52 -20.13 -2.43 -17.85
CA TRP A 52 -19.49 -2.82 -16.61
C TRP A 52 -19.65 -4.32 -16.36
N GLU A 53 -20.88 -4.86 -16.48
CA GLU A 53 -21.15 -6.29 -16.30
C GLU A 53 -20.53 -7.13 -17.43
N LYS A 54 -20.58 -6.65 -18.68
CA LYS A 54 -19.90 -7.34 -19.80
C LYS A 54 -18.39 -7.44 -19.58
N ASN A 55 -17.77 -6.40 -19.01
CA ASN A 55 -16.34 -6.42 -18.67
C ASN A 55 -16.05 -7.45 -17.57
N PHE A 56 -16.91 -7.53 -16.57
CA PHE A 56 -16.84 -8.52 -15.51
C PHE A 56 -16.91 -9.96 -16.03
N LEU A 57 -17.90 -10.26 -16.89
CA LEU A 57 -18.00 -11.59 -17.49
C LEU A 57 -16.73 -11.96 -18.27
N LYS A 58 -16.11 -11.00 -18.96
CA LYS A 58 -14.83 -11.25 -19.62
C LYS A 58 -13.73 -11.63 -18.63
N ILE A 59 -13.67 -10.98 -17.45
CA ILE A 59 -12.71 -11.32 -16.40
C ILE A 59 -12.97 -12.75 -15.90
N LEU A 60 -14.21 -13.11 -15.61
CA LEU A 60 -14.56 -14.45 -15.14
C LEU A 60 -14.17 -15.54 -16.15
N LEU A 61 -14.39 -15.27 -17.44
CA LEU A 61 -14.13 -16.23 -18.54
C LEU A 61 -12.65 -16.36 -18.91
N THR A 62 -11.74 -15.52 -18.36
CA THR A 62 -10.31 -15.73 -18.60
C THR A 62 -9.85 -17.03 -17.95
N LYS A 63 -8.97 -17.78 -18.63
CA LYS A 63 -8.37 -19.00 -18.06
C LYS A 63 -7.38 -18.71 -16.92
N SER A 64 -6.75 -17.54 -16.96
CA SER A 64 -5.80 -17.11 -15.93
C SER A 64 -6.48 -16.89 -14.58
N LYS A 65 -5.78 -17.22 -13.49
CA LYS A 65 -6.15 -16.81 -12.14
C LYS A 65 -6.01 -15.30 -11.93
N ASN A 66 -5.08 -14.67 -12.67
CA ASN A 66 -4.85 -13.24 -12.64
C ASN A 66 -5.84 -12.48 -13.50
N ILE A 67 -6.16 -11.27 -13.09
CA ILE A 67 -7.03 -10.35 -13.85
C ILE A 67 -6.15 -9.58 -14.87
N PRO A 68 -6.30 -9.80 -16.17
CA PRO A 68 -5.50 -9.12 -17.17
C PRO A 68 -5.62 -7.59 -17.07
N LEU A 69 -4.51 -6.87 -17.17
CA LEU A 69 -4.49 -5.40 -17.10
C LEU A 69 -5.42 -4.75 -18.13
N SER A 70 -5.53 -5.35 -19.35
CA SER A 70 -6.43 -4.89 -20.41
C SER A 70 -7.92 -4.94 -20.03
N LEU A 71 -8.29 -5.74 -19.03
CA LEU A 71 -9.65 -5.85 -18.49
C LEU A 71 -9.89 -4.96 -17.26
N LYS A 72 -8.86 -4.38 -16.65
CA LYS A 72 -9.01 -3.41 -15.56
C LYS A 72 -9.40 -2.03 -16.09
N LYS A 73 -10.52 -1.97 -16.84
CA LYS A 73 -11.03 -0.76 -17.46
C LYS A 73 -11.66 0.18 -16.46
N SER A 74 -11.52 1.48 -16.74
CA SER A 74 -12.10 2.56 -15.93
C SER A 74 -13.48 2.95 -16.48
N PHE A 75 -14.45 3.13 -15.58
CA PHE A 75 -15.82 3.55 -15.87
C PHE A 75 -16.15 4.82 -15.11
N SER A 76 -16.84 5.76 -15.75
CA SER A 76 -17.38 6.93 -15.04
C SER A 76 -18.47 6.48 -14.08
N ALA A 77 -18.49 7.09 -12.90
CA ALA A 77 -19.42 6.77 -11.85
C ALA A 77 -19.84 8.04 -11.10
N LYS A 78 -21.04 8.00 -10.49
CA LYS A 78 -21.47 8.92 -9.44
C LYS A 78 -21.29 8.20 -8.11
N ILE A 79 -20.66 8.86 -7.17
CA ILE A 79 -20.39 8.35 -5.83
C ILE A 79 -21.18 9.20 -4.83
N PHE A 80 -22.02 8.57 -4.05
CA PHE A 80 -22.78 9.24 -2.99
C PHE A 80 -22.25 8.74 -1.65
N VAL A 81 -21.99 9.65 -0.75
CA VAL A 81 -21.59 9.34 0.61
C VAL A 81 -22.66 9.87 1.55
N THR A 82 -23.23 8.97 2.32
CA THR A 82 -24.19 9.30 3.38
C THR A 82 -23.43 9.42 4.69
N TYR A 83 -23.43 10.61 5.23
CA TYR A 83 -22.88 10.93 6.55
C TYR A 83 -23.99 10.98 7.61
N SER A 84 -23.63 10.92 8.89
CA SER A 84 -24.58 11.15 10.01
C SER A 84 -25.33 12.49 9.91
N PHE A 85 -24.70 13.49 9.31
CA PHE A 85 -25.19 14.88 9.20
C PHE A 85 -25.68 15.28 7.80
N GLY A 86 -25.63 14.40 6.80
CA GLY A 86 -26.09 14.72 5.44
C GLY A 86 -25.57 13.79 4.38
N ARG A 87 -25.71 14.19 3.11
CA ARG A 87 -25.28 13.39 1.95
C ARG A 87 -24.51 14.25 0.96
N CYS A 88 -23.40 13.72 0.46
CA CYS A 88 -22.62 14.33 -0.61
C CYS A 88 -22.64 13.46 -1.87
N SER A 89 -22.59 14.10 -3.03
CA SER A 89 -22.40 13.46 -4.32
C SER A 89 -21.11 13.92 -4.98
N TYR A 90 -20.38 12.97 -5.55
CA TYR A 90 -19.11 13.16 -6.23
C TYR A 90 -19.16 12.54 -7.62
N ALA A 91 -18.56 13.21 -8.60
CA ALA A 91 -18.23 12.58 -9.87
C ALA A 91 -16.88 11.84 -9.73
N GLY A 92 -16.77 10.68 -10.36
CA GLY A 92 -15.53 9.90 -10.28
C GLY A 92 -15.43 8.82 -11.33
N LYS A 93 -14.41 8.00 -11.15
CA LYS A 93 -14.15 6.81 -11.96
C LYS A 93 -13.95 5.60 -11.08
N VAL A 94 -14.44 4.47 -11.53
CA VAL A 94 -14.32 3.18 -10.85
C VAL A 94 -13.66 2.18 -11.79
N LYS A 95 -12.76 1.34 -11.27
CA LYS A 95 -12.20 0.21 -11.98
C LYS A 95 -12.03 -0.99 -11.06
N GLN A 96 -12.01 -2.19 -11.62
CA GLN A 96 -11.68 -3.42 -10.87
C GLN A 96 -10.36 -3.23 -10.10
N ASN A 97 -10.36 -3.59 -8.81
CA ASN A 97 -9.17 -3.73 -7.98
C ASN A 97 -8.75 -5.20 -7.89
N GLY A 98 -7.51 -5.41 -7.49
CA GLY A 98 -6.91 -6.73 -7.30
C GLY A 98 -6.25 -7.27 -8.56
N ASP A 99 -5.25 -8.10 -8.35
CA ASP A 99 -4.52 -8.78 -9.42
C ASP A 99 -5.03 -10.21 -9.61
N TRP A 100 -5.65 -10.75 -8.59
CA TRP A 100 -6.23 -12.09 -8.54
C TRP A 100 -7.76 -12.05 -8.54
N LYS A 101 -8.39 -13.17 -8.92
CA LYS A 101 -9.86 -13.30 -8.94
C LYS A 101 -10.51 -13.47 -7.55
N ASP A 102 -9.75 -13.60 -6.48
CA ASP A 102 -10.22 -13.54 -5.10
C ASP A 102 -10.88 -12.20 -4.74
N HIS A 103 -10.52 -11.13 -5.49
CA HIS A 103 -11.21 -9.84 -5.44
C HIS A 103 -12.59 -9.82 -6.12
N ILE A 104 -13.17 -11.00 -6.33
CA ILE A 104 -14.51 -11.19 -6.88
C ILE A 104 -15.24 -12.22 -6.02
N SER A 105 -16.42 -11.88 -5.58
CA SER A 105 -17.30 -12.76 -4.79
C SER A 105 -18.75 -12.64 -5.26
N PHE A 106 -19.64 -13.45 -4.70
CA PHE A 106 -21.06 -13.44 -5.00
C PHE A 106 -21.86 -13.44 -3.69
N VAL A 107 -22.81 -12.52 -3.60
CA VAL A 107 -23.77 -12.46 -2.51
C VAL A 107 -25.18 -12.48 -3.09
N ASN A 108 -25.99 -13.44 -2.68
CA ASN A 108 -27.37 -13.62 -3.17
C ASN A 108 -27.47 -13.65 -4.70
N GLY A 109 -26.51 -14.31 -5.38
CA GLY A 109 -26.45 -14.41 -6.84
C GLY A 109 -25.98 -13.16 -7.57
N LYS A 110 -25.68 -12.06 -6.87
CA LYS A 110 -25.13 -10.82 -7.44
C LYS A 110 -23.62 -10.77 -7.22
N SER A 111 -22.90 -10.28 -8.24
CA SER A 111 -21.44 -10.15 -8.17
C SER A 111 -21.04 -8.98 -7.29
N ILE A 112 -20.08 -9.22 -6.39
CA ILE A 112 -19.37 -8.21 -5.62
C ILE A 112 -17.93 -8.17 -6.09
N ARG A 113 -17.35 -6.98 -6.12
CA ARG A 113 -15.99 -6.77 -6.63
C ARG A 113 -15.28 -5.72 -5.81
N SER A 114 -14.04 -6.00 -5.46
CA SER A 114 -13.16 -4.95 -4.98
C SER A 114 -12.91 -3.93 -6.07
N VAL A 115 -13.02 -2.64 -5.77
CA VAL A 115 -12.90 -1.55 -6.74
C VAL A 115 -11.95 -0.46 -6.29
N ASN A 116 -11.23 0.11 -7.24
CA ASN A 116 -10.52 1.37 -7.08
C ASN A 116 -11.46 2.52 -7.47
N VAL A 117 -11.60 3.49 -6.60
CA VAL A 117 -12.37 4.72 -6.83
C VAL A 117 -11.41 5.89 -6.94
N THR A 118 -11.64 6.76 -7.92
CA THR A 118 -10.93 8.04 -8.06
C THR A 118 -11.96 9.14 -8.23
N LEU A 119 -12.00 10.09 -7.32
CA LEU A 119 -12.87 11.25 -7.39
C LEU A 119 -12.32 12.26 -8.40
N SER A 120 -13.20 12.89 -9.17
CA SER A 120 -12.84 13.96 -10.10
C SER A 120 -12.73 15.31 -9.40
N SER A 121 -13.45 15.47 -8.29
CA SER A 121 -13.43 16.67 -7.44
C SER A 121 -13.83 16.31 -6.02
N GLY A 122 -13.37 17.08 -5.04
CA GLY A 122 -13.61 16.84 -3.62
C GLY A 122 -12.79 15.69 -3.08
N ASN A 123 -13.09 15.30 -1.86
CA ASN A 123 -12.43 14.21 -1.16
C ASN A 123 -13.38 13.54 -0.17
N ILE A 124 -13.05 12.33 0.25
CA ILE A 124 -13.66 11.60 1.37
C ILE A 124 -12.56 11.34 2.37
N LEU A 125 -12.68 11.86 3.59
CA LEU A 125 -11.62 11.77 4.63
C LEU A 125 -10.25 12.21 4.09
N ASN A 126 -10.20 13.33 3.38
CA ASN A 126 -9.02 13.85 2.67
C ASN A 126 -8.46 12.93 1.56
N SER A 127 -9.12 11.83 1.22
CA SER A 127 -8.70 10.92 0.18
C SER A 127 -9.41 11.21 -1.14
N VAL A 128 -8.65 11.47 -2.21
CA VAL A 128 -9.15 11.63 -3.58
C VAL A 128 -9.22 10.28 -4.29
N LYS A 129 -8.38 9.33 -3.86
CA LYS A 129 -8.33 7.99 -4.40
C LYS A 129 -8.32 6.97 -3.26
N PHE A 130 -9.19 5.98 -3.37
CA PHE A 130 -9.33 4.93 -2.38
C PHE A 130 -9.77 3.61 -3.03
N LYS A 131 -9.73 2.56 -2.25
CA LYS A 131 -10.22 1.23 -2.60
C LYS A 131 -11.43 0.91 -1.75
N LEU A 132 -12.37 0.17 -2.33
CA LEU A 132 -13.40 -0.55 -1.58
C LEU A 132 -13.10 -2.03 -1.81
N LEU A 133 -12.72 -2.71 -0.75
CA LEU A 133 -12.20 -4.07 -0.78
C LEU A 133 -13.23 -5.03 -0.19
N ILE A 134 -13.36 -6.20 -0.78
CA ILE A 134 -14.06 -7.33 -0.16
C ILE A 134 -13.31 -7.65 1.15
N PRO A 135 -13.98 -7.66 2.31
CA PRO A 135 -13.31 -7.74 3.61
C PRO A 135 -12.38 -8.94 3.76
N GLU A 136 -12.80 -10.09 3.25
CA GLU A 136 -12.05 -11.35 3.32
C GLU A 136 -10.69 -11.27 2.61
N THR A 137 -10.55 -10.39 1.61
CA THR A 137 -9.26 -10.18 0.90
C THR A 137 -8.21 -9.47 1.75
N ARG A 138 -8.58 -9.04 2.96
CA ARG A 138 -7.70 -8.34 3.91
C ARG A 138 -7.89 -8.79 5.36
N ASN A 139 -8.45 -9.99 5.58
CA ASN A 139 -8.78 -10.48 6.92
C ASN A 139 -9.72 -9.56 7.72
N ASP A 140 -10.61 -8.83 7.03
CA ASP A 140 -11.70 -8.04 7.60
C ASP A 140 -11.24 -7.06 8.71
N LEU A 141 -11.87 -7.09 9.87
CA LEU A 141 -11.58 -6.14 10.97
C LEU A 141 -10.17 -6.29 11.58
N LYS A 142 -9.49 -7.40 11.33
CA LYS A 142 -8.07 -7.55 11.67
C LYS A 142 -7.22 -6.53 10.94
N GLU A 143 -7.49 -6.26 9.67
CA GLU A 143 -6.83 -5.21 8.90
C GLU A 143 -7.04 -3.83 9.53
N VAL A 144 -8.28 -3.52 9.95
CA VAL A 144 -8.60 -2.25 10.62
C VAL A 144 -7.81 -2.12 11.93
N PHE A 145 -7.69 -3.22 12.70
CA PHE A 145 -6.89 -3.25 13.92
C PHE A 145 -5.41 -2.95 13.64
N GLY A 146 -4.80 -3.69 12.70
CA GLY A 146 -3.36 -3.54 12.40
C GLY A 146 -3.02 -2.15 11.88
N VAL A 147 -3.82 -1.61 10.93
CA VAL A 147 -3.67 -0.24 10.42
C VAL A 147 -3.79 0.80 11.54
N THR A 148 -4.76 0.62 12.43
CA THR A 148 -4.99 1.53 13.55
C THR A 148 -3.82 1.52 14.53
N LEU A 149 -3.28 0.35 14.83
CA LEU A 149 -2.12 0.20 15.70
C LEU A 149 -0.87 0.84 15.07
N LEU A 150 -0.57 0.53 13.80
CA LEU A 150 0.57 1.11 13.08
C LEU A 150 0.49 2.63 13.01
N SER A 151 -0.68 3.18 12.68
CA SER A 151 -0.93 4.63 12.71
C SER A 151 -0.76 5.23 14.12
N THR A 152 -1.10 4.49 15.17
CA THR A 152 -0.93 4.96 16.55
C THR A 152 0.54 4.97 16.96
N LEU A 153 1.33 4.04 16.45
CA LEU A 153 2.78 3.97 16.64
C LEU A 153 3.56 4.98 15.76
N GLY A 154 2.87 5.71 14.86
CA GLY A 154 3.49 6.75 14.02
C GLY A 154 4.00 6.28 12.67
N PHE A 155 3.75 5.02 12.28
CA PHE A 155 4.05 4.53 10.95
C PHE A 155 3.07 5.09 9.91
N ILE A 156 3.50 5.17 8.67
CA ILE A 156 2.65 5.59 7.56
C ILE A 156 1.67 4.47 7.24
N ALA A 157 0.40 4.69 7.57
CA ALA A 157 -0.67 3.71 7.37
C ALA A 157 -1.91 4.36 6.73
N PRO A 158 -2.59 3.67 5.80
CA PRO A 158 -3.75 4.19 5.09
C PRO A 158 -4.96 4.31 6.02
N GLU A 159 -5.82 5.31 5.83
CA GLU A 159 -7.12 5.30 6.48
C GLU A 159 -7.89 4.07 6.02
N THR A 160 -8.33 3.25 6.97
CA THR A 160 -9.03 2.00 6.71
C THR A 160 -10.17 1.80 7.69
N PHE A 161 -11.38 1.55 7.18
CA PHE A 161 -12.58 1.30 7.99
C PHE A 161 -13.59 0.46 7.23
N LYS A 162 -14.48 -0.21 7.95
CA LYS A 162 -15.57 -0.99 7.40
C LYS A 162 -16.80 -0.11 7.17
N VAL A 163 -17.44 -0.25 6.01
CA VAL A 163 -18.57 0.59 5.62
C VAL A 163 -19.54 -0.16 4.72
N PRO A 164 -20.88 0.05 4.88
CA PRO A 164 -21.87 -0.40 3.93
C PRO A 164 -21.68 0.26 2.56
N VAL A 165 -21.67 -0.56 1.50
CA VAL A 165 -21.48 -0.10 0.11
C VAL A 165 -22.56 -0.69 -0.77
N ASN A 166 -23.09 0.14 -1.66
CA ASN A 166 -24.03 -0.27 -2.71
C ASN A 166 -23.42 0.05 -4.08
N VAL A 167 -23.23 -0.95 -4.92
CA VAL A 167 -22.77 -0.77 -6.30
C VAL A 167 -23.86 -1.20 -7.27
N ASN A 168 -24.48 -0.26 -7.96
CA ASN A 168 -25.58 -0.51 -8.90
C ASN A 168 -26.69 -1.42 -8.33
N GLY A 169 -27.08 -1.24 -7.08
CA GLY A 169 -28.11 -2.02 -6.40
C GLY A 169 -27.65 -3.36 -5.80
N THR A 170 -26.35 -3.59 -5.72
CA THR A 170 -25.78 -4.70 -4.94
C THR A 170 -25.19 -4.14 -3.65
N GLU A 171 -25.82 -4.49 -2.54
CA GLU A 171 -25.43 -4.06 -1.20
C GLU A 171 -24.49 -5.08 -0.55
N THR A 172 -23.45 -4.57 0.11
CA THR A 172 -22.50 -5.38 0.88
C THR A 172 -21.70 -4.50 1.84
N GLU A 173 -21.07 -5.12 2.83
CA GLU A 173 -20.03 -4.47 3.64
C GLU A 173 -18.71 -4.53 2.91
N MET A 174 -17.96 -3.41 2.91
CA MET A 174 -16.62 -3.35 2.32
C MET A 174 -15.64 -2.62 3.23
N LEU A 175 -14.36 -2.88 3.03
CA LEU A 175 -13.30 -2.07 3.63
C LEU A 175 -12.99 -0.89 2.71
N PHE A 176 -13.21 0.32 3.21
CA PHE A 176 -12.60 1.51 2.63
C PHE A 176 -11.13 1.50 2.99
N GLN A 177 -10.26 1.68 2.01
CA GLN A 177 -8.82 1.83 2.22
C GLN A 177 -8.28 2.95 1.32
N GLU A 178 -7.67 3.94 1.94
CA GLU A 178 -7.00 5.03 1.23
C GLU A 178 -5.89 4.51 0.33
N ALA A 179 -5.70 5.12 -0.83
CA ALA A 179 -4.61 4.80 -1.73
C ALA A 179 -3.32 5.53 -1.32
N SER A 180 -2.18 4.89 -1.55
CA SER A 180 -0.86 5.47 -1.29
C SER A 180 -0.58 6.61 -2.29
N ARG A 181 -0.95 7.82 -1.90
CA ARG A 181 -0.82 9.07 -2.66
C ARG A 181 -0.35 10.19 -1.72
N LYS A 182 -0.25 11.41 -2.25
CA LYS A 182 0.19 12.55 -1.45
C LYS A 182 -0.69 12.77 -0.21
N GLU A 183 -1.99 12.52 -0.32
CA GLU A 183 -2.96 12.70 0.75
C GLU A 183 -2.64 11.80 1.94
N LEU A 184 -2.22 10.55 1.68
CA LEU A 184 -1.70 9.63 2.71
C LEU A 184 -0.49 10.21 3.44
N LEU A 185 0.45 10.78 2.71
CA LEU A 185 1.66 11.37 3.29
C LEU A 185 1.31 12.57 4.16
N GLU A 186 0.49 13.48 3.64
CA GLU A 186 0.04 14.69 4.33
C GLU A 186 -0.70 14.36 5.63
N ARG A 187 -1.60 13.36 5.61
CA ARG A 187 -2.32 12.91 6.81
C ARG A 187 -1.41 12.25 7.85
N ASN A 188 -0.34 11.62 7.42
CA ASN A 188 0.67 11.05 8.30
C ASN A 188 1.81 12.04 8.62
N ASN A 189 1.59 13.35 8.44
CA ASN A 189 2.55 14.43 8.71
C ASN A 189 3.87 14.28 7.94
N ARG A 190 3.81 13.81 6.69
CA ARG A 190 4.93 13.75 5.76
C ARG A 190 4.70 14.71 4.61
N ARG A 191 5.79 15.30 4.10
CA ARG A 191 5.74 16.09 2.88
C ARG A 191 5.56 15.20 1.67
N GLU A 192 4.99 15.74 0.62
CA GLU A 192 4.90 15.01 -0.65
C GLU A 192 6.29 14.64 -1.17
N GLY A 193 6.42 13.43 -1.63
CA GLY A 193 7.64 12.85 -2.18
C GLY A 193 7.33 11.59 -2.99
N PRO A 194 8.31 10.95 -3.60
CA PRO A 194 8.08 9.75 -4.37
C PRO A 194 7.67 8.58 -3.47
N ILE A 195 6.67 7.82 -3.94
CA ILE A 195 6.19 6.60 -3.32
C ILE A 195 6.45 5.45 -4.29
N PHE A 196 7.10 4.41 -3.80
CA PHE A 196 7.45 3.22 -4.57
C PHE A 196 6.74 2.00 -4.00
N GLU A 197 6.56 0.98 -4.85
CA GLU A 197 6.16 -0.35 -4.41
C GLU A 197 6.95 -1.41 -5.17
N GLY A 198 6.99 -2.63 -4.64
CA GLY A 198 7.46 -3.79 -5.38
C GLY A 198 6.43 -4.20 -6.43
N ASP A 199 6.89 -4.67 -7.57
CA ASP A 199 6.02 -5.09 -8.68
C ASP A 199 6.58 -6.33 -9.36
N GLU A 200 5.81 -7.40 -9.33
CA GLU A 200 6.12 -8.65 -10.02
C GLU A 200 5.37 -8.79 -11.35
N THR A 201 4.55 -7.82 -11.75
CA THR A 201 3.67 -7.95 -12.93
C THR A 201 4.41 -8.17 -14.24
N LEU A 202 5.65 -7.69 -14.35
CA LEU A 202 6.51 -7.93 -15.50
C LEU A 202 6.92 -9.39 -15.63
N LEU A 203 6.85 -10.15 -14.55
CA LEU A 203 7.29 -11.53 -14.46
C LEU A 203 6.17 -12.53 -14.73
N TRP A 204 4.91 -12.09 -14.67
CA TRP A 204 3.73 -12.96 -14.88
C TRP A 204 3.61 -13.54 -16.29
N GLY A 205 4.31 -12.99 -17.26
CA GLY A 205 4.37 -13.52 -18.65
C GLY A 205 5.52 -14.47 -18.93
N ALA A 206 6.42 -14.65 -17.98
CA ALA A 206 7.58 -15.52 -18.13
C ALA A 206 7.26 -16.89 -17.53
N ASP A 207 6.82 -17.85 -18.35
CA ASP A 207 6.49 -19.23 -17.95
C ASP A 207 7.67 -20.02 -17.33
N ARG A 208 8.78 -19.34 -17.00
CA ARG A 208 10.04 -19.97 -16.59
C ARG A 208 10.58 -19.56 -15.22
N LEU A 209 9.93 -18.66 -14.51
CA LEU A 209 10.37 -18.28 -13.17
C LEU A 209 9.61 -19.14 -12.16
N GLU A 210 10.15 -20.30 -11.84
CA GLU A 210 9.67 -21.19 -10.77
C GLU A 210 9.73 -20.54 -9.37
N ASN A 211 10.36 -19.37 -9.24
CA ASN A 211 10.49 -18.62 -8.01
C ASN A 211 9.70 -17.32 -8.10
N ASP A 212 8.49 -17.33 -7.58
CA ASP A 212 7.52 -16.23 -7.52
C ASP A 212 7.98 -14.98 -6.74
N ASP A 213 9.21 -14.96 -6.26
CA ASP A 213 9.70 -13.96 -5.32
C ASP A 213 10.54 -12.85 -5.94
N VAL A 214 10.62 -12.78 -7.27
CA VAL A 214 11.34 -11.70 -7.94
C VAL A 214 10.40 -10.51 -8.14
N ALA A 215 10.66 -9.44 -7.44
CA ALA A 215 10.01 -8.15 -7.63
C ALA A 215 11.04 -7.07 -7.87
N LEU A 216 10.65 -6.03 -8.56
CA LEU A 216 11.42 -4.80 -8.73
C LEU A 216 10.61 -3.63 -8.20
N SER A 217 11.27 -2.51 -7.91
CA SER A 217 10.52 -1.34 -7.49
C SER A 217 9.93 -0.58 -8.67
N ARG A 218 8.76 0.00 -8.46
CA ARG A 218 8.15 0.96 -9.38
C ARG A 218 7.62 2.19 -8.65
N LEU A 219 7.57 3.31 -9.34
CA LEU A 219 6.94 4.54 -8.83
C LEU A 219 5.41 4.42 -8.95
N ILE A 220 4.67 4.72 -7.87
CA ILE A 220 3.20 4.64 -7.88
C ILE A 220 2.50 5.99 -7.85
N ASN A 221 3.19 7.09 -7.54
CA ASN A 221 2.63 8.44 -7.55
C ASN A 221 3.22 9.33 -8.66
N ASP A 222 3.02 8.93 -9.90
CA ASP A 222 3.52 9.58 -11.13
C ASP A 222 3.24 11.09 -11.21
N LYS A 223 2.20 11.58 -10.54
CA LYS A 223 1.92 13.03 -10.44
C LYS A 223 3.05 13.81 -9.77
N TRP A 224 3.74 13.20 -8.77
CA TRP A 224 4.91 13.80 -8.16
C TRP A 224 6.04 13.99 -9.17
N PHE A 225 6.36 12.93 -9.92
CA PHE A 225 7.41 12.96 -10.94
C PHE A 225 7.21 14.09 -11.96
N LYS A 226 5.96 14.37 -12.32
CA LYS A 226 5.58 15.39 -13.32
C LYS A 226 5.58 16.83 -12.78
N LYS A 227 5.94 17.08 -11.52
CA LYS A 227 5.92 18.43 -10.93
C LYS A 227 7.08 19.33 -11.36
N GLY A 228 8.14 18.78 -11.91
CA GLY A 228 9.29 19.53 -12.40
C GLY A 228 10.62 18.82 -12.14
N GLU A 229 11.71 19.46 -12.57
CA GLU A 229 13.06 18.92 -12.58
C GLU A 229 13.52 18.40 -11.20
N ASN A 230 13.28 19.17 -10.14
CA ASN A 230 13.65 18.74 -8.79
C ASN A 230 12.94 17.45 -8.36
N SER A 231 11.65 17.30 -8.72
CA SER A 231 10.88 16.09 -8.42
C SER A 231 11.39 14.89 -9.22
N VAL A 232 11.76 15.11 -10.47
CA VAL A 232 12.42 14.10 -11.34
C VAL A 232 13.72 13.65 -10.70
N ASN A 233 14.62 14.57 -10.36
CA ASN A 233 15.94 14.25 -9.79
C ASN A 233 15.84 13.51 -8.45
N ILE A 234 14.94 13.93 -7.55
CA ILE A 234 14.69 13.25 -6.29
C ILE A 234 14.17 11.82 -6.56
N THR A 235 13.24 11.68 -7.51
CA THR A 235 12.66 10.37 -7.84
C THR A 235 13.69 9.43 -8.43
N LEU A 236 14.46 9.86 -9.41
CA LEU A 236 15.49 9.03 -10.04
C LEU A 236 16.56 8.59 -9.04
N ARG A 237 17.05 9.52 -8.20
CA ARG A 237 18.02 9.20 -7.16
C ARG A 237 17.48 8.16 -6.15
N SER A 238 16.26 8.33 -5.68
CA SER A 238 15.65 7.38 -4.75
C SER A 238 15.29 6.06 -5.43
N TYR A 239 14.80 6.10 -6.68
CA TYR A 239 14.53 4.91 -7.48
C TYR A 239 15.81 4.06 -7.68
N GLN A 240 16.92 4.70 -8.04
CA GLN A 240 18.21 4.01 -8.21
C GLN A 240 18.62 3.25 -6.94
N LYS A 241 18.52 3.90 -5.76
CA LYS A 241 18.83 3.26 -4.47
C LYS A 241 17.94 2.06 -4.20
N LEU A 242 16.63 2.23 -4.38
CA LEU A 242 15.66 1.18 -4.11
C LEU A 242 15.81 0.02 -5.11
N GLN A 243 16.02 0.32 -6.39
CA GLN A 243 16.20 -0.69 -7.42
C GLN A 243 17.43 -1.55 -7.17
N LYS A 244 18.57 -0.93 -6.77
CA LYS A 244 19.76 -1.67 -6.35
C LYS A 244 19.45 -2.71 -5.27
N ALA A 245 18.66 -2.34 -4.27
CA ALA A 245 18.28 -3.26 -3.20
C ALA A 245 17.43 -4.44 -3.70
N TYR A 246 16.47 -4.20 -4.58
CA TYR A 246 15.67 -5.25 -5.20
C TYR A 246 16.50 -6.19 -6.05
N VAL A 247 17.42 -5.65 -6.84
CA VAL A 247 18.33 -6.44 -7.70
C VAL A 247 19.28 -7.29 -6.85
N VAL A 248 19.89 -6.72 -5.81
CA VAL A 248 20.75 -7.47 -4.88
C VAL A 248 19.98 -8.62 -4.21
N ARG A 249 18.73 -8.37 -3.81
CA ARG A 249 17.88 -9.43 -3.27
C ARG A 249 17.60 -10.52 -4.31
N ALA A 250 17.18 -10.15 -5.52
CA ALA A 250 16.84 -11.09 -6.57
C ALA A 250 17.97 -12.09 -6.85
N ASN A 251 19.23 -11.62 -6.75
CA ASN A 251 20.41 -12.49 -6.93
C ASN A 251 20.72 -13.38 -5.74
N ASN A 252 20.20 -13.05 -4.57
CA ASN A 252 20.46 -13.80 -3.35
C ASN A 252 19.19 -14.49 -2.84
N ILE A 253 18.22 -14.79 -3.71
CA ILE A 253 16.92 -15.36 -3.32
C ILE A 253 17.09 -16.61 -2.45
N GLU A 254 17.99 -17.51 -2.81
CA GLU A 254 18.26 -18.73 -2.04
C GLU A 254 18.75 -18.45 -0.60
N LYS A 255 19.48 -17.32 -0.42
CA LYS A 255 20.02 -16.91 0.88
C LYS A 255 19.12 -15.89 1.57
N ALA A 256 18.39 -15.07 0.80
CA ALA A 256 17.66 -13.91 1.30
C ALA A 256 16.18 -14.19 1.58
N GLY A 257 15.59 -15.24 1.02
CA GLY A 257 14.14 -15.46 1.11
C GLY A 257 13.37 -14.23 0.67
N SER A 258 12.27 -13.90 1.35
CA SER A 258 11.43 -12.72 1.05
C SER A 258 11.98 -11.39 1.56
N TYR A 259 13.20 -11.34 2.08
CA TYR A 259 13.72 -10.17 2.76
C TYR A 259 14.54 -9.24 1.87
N ILE A 260 14.22 -7.94 1.95
CA ILE A 260 15.05 -6.86 1.42
C ILE A 260 15.76 -6.20 2.60
N ASP A 261 17.09 -6.27 2.64
CA ASP A 261 17.86 -5.64 3.72
C ASP A 261 17.69 -4.10 3.67
N PRO A 262 17.07 -3.46 4.68
CA PRO A 262 16.94 -2.03 4.69
C PRO A 262 18.28 -1.30 4.73
N ASN A 263 19.36 -1.94 5.17
CA ASN A 263 20.69 -1.33 5.20
C ASN A 263 21.22 -1.00 3.79
N ILE A 264 20.77 -1.72 2.78
CA ILE A 264 21.14 -1.45 1.39
C ILE A 264 20.61 -0.08 0.93
N PHE A 265 19.53 0.41 1.54
CA PHE A 265 18.92 1.70 1.23
C PHE A 265 19.63 2.91 1.84
N LEU A 266 20.49 2.67 2.84
CA LEU A 266 21.05 3.71 3.68
C LEU A 266 22.56 3.79 3.46
N ASP A 267 23.02 4.77 2.68
CA ASP A 267 24.47 5.02 2.52
C ASP A 267 25.12 5.56 3.81
N THR A 268 24.32 6.05 4.74
CA THR A 268 24.77 6.56 6.04
C THR A 268 23.83 6.09 7.14
N TYR A 269 24.34 5.21 7.95
CA TYR A 269 23.68 4.68 9.12
C TYR A 269 23.83 5.69 10.26
N THR A 270 22.81 6.51 10.49
CA THR A 270 22.71 7.25 11.74
C THR A 270 21.62 6.61 12.59
N ALA A 271 21.92 6.32 13.84
CA ALA A 271 21.04 5.64 14.80
C ALA A 271 19.68 6.34 15.03
N GLU A 272 19.51 7.54 14.52
CA GLU A 272 18.33 8.39 14.72
C GLU A 272 17.20 8.16 13.71
N ASN A 273 17.39 7.31 12.68
CA ASN A 273 16.46 7.17 11.56
C ASN A 273 15.89 5.75 11.38
N PHE A 274 15.74 4.99 12.46
CA PHE A 274 15.28 3.61 12.40
C PHE A 274 13.77 3.47 12.50
N THR A 275 13.09 3.54 11.37
CA THR A 275 11.68 3.11 11.30
C THR A 275 11.52 1.67 10.80
N PHE A 276 12.52 1.12 10.08
CA PHE A 276 12.38 -0.22 9.47
C PHE A 276 12.47 -1.37 10.47
N PRO A 277 13.43 -1.44 11.40
CA PRO A 277 13.48 -2.51 12.38
C PRO A 277 12.22 -2.56 13.25
N GLU A 278 11.76 -1.40 13.72
CA GLU A 278 10.55 -1.26 14.53
C GLU A 278 9.30 -1.66 13.73
N TYR A 279 9.20 -1.21 12.50
CA TYR A 279 8.13 -1.59 11.59
C TYR A 279 8.09 -3.11 11.38
N HIS A 280 9.23 -3.73 11.10
CA HIS A 280 9.34 -5.17 10.96
C HIS A 280 8.90 -5.93 12.20
N PHE A 281 9.35 -5.49 13.37
CA PHE A 281 8.96 -6.09 14.63
C PHE A 281 7.45 -6.06 14.83
N VAL A 282 6.84 -4.90 14.62
CA VAL A 282 5.37 -4.74 14.76
C VAL A 282 4.63 -5.58 13.72
N MET A 283 5.09 -5.62 12.47
CA MET A 283 4.51 -6.45 11.42
C MET A 283 4.58 -7.94 11.77
N GLN A 284 5.70 -8.41 12.31
CA GLN A 284 5.85 -9.79 12.80
C GLN A 284 4.93 -10.07 13.99
N ALA A 285 4.84 -9.16 14.95
CA ALA A 285 3.93 -9.31 16.08
C ALA A 285 2.45 -9.31 15.66
N LEU A 286 2.11 -8.61 14.59
CA LEU A 286 0.80 -8.63 13.97
C LEU A 286 0.55 -9.88 13.11
N GLY A 287 1.53 -10.77 12.92
CA GLY A 287 1.43 -11.88 11.96
C GLY A 287 1.16 -11.38 10.54
N ALA A 288 1.75 -10.25 10.17
CA ALA A 288 1.51 -9.49 8.93
C ALA A 288 2.63 -9.69 7.91
N GLU A 289 3.19 -10.88 7.82
CA GLU A 289 4.33 -11.19 6.95
C GLU A 289 4.03 -10.96 5.47
N HIS A 290 2.77 -11.09 5.06
CA HIS A 290 2.37 -10.83 3.67
C HIS A 290 2.73 -9.42 3.21
N GLY A 291 2.61 -8.42 4.07
CA GLY A 291 3.04 -7.04 3.80
C GLY A 291 4.57 -6.83 3.80
N LEU A 292 5.33 -7.84 4.21
CA LEU A 292 6.79 -7.82 4.18
C LEU A 292 7.37 -8.51 2.94
N ILE A 293 6.55 -9.18 2.12
CA ILE A 293 6.97 -9.77 0.86
C ILE A 293 7.36 -8.65 -0.12
N PRO A 294 8.45 -8.78 -0.88
CA PRO A 294 8.99 -7.70 -1.70
C PRO A 294 7.99 -7.01 -2.63
N HIS A 295 7.11 -7.76 -3.28
CA HIS A 295 6.11 -7.21 -4.20
C HIS A 295 4.95 -6.48 -3.51
N ASN A 296 4.77 -6.69 -2.19
CA ASN A 296 3.75 -5.99 -1.40
C ASN A 296 4.32 -4.81 -0.61
N ARG A 297 5.63 -4.60 -0.64
CA ARG A 297 6.23 -3.48 0.09
C ARG A 297 6.02 -2.17 -0.60
N GLN A 298 5.64 -1.17 0.20
CA GLN A 298 5.58 0.20 -0.25
C GLN A 298 6.51 1.08 0.59
N TYR A 299 7.10 2.08 -0.07
CA TYR A 299 8.09 2.96 0.52
C TYR A 299 7.82 4.41 0.15
N TYR A 300 7.92 5.29 1.10
CA TYR A 300 8.02 6.72 0.88
C TYR A 300 9.48 7.14 0.99
N PHE A 301 9.98 7.92 0.06
CA PHE A 301 11.31 8.53 0.17
C PHE A 301 11.19 9.95 0.73
N ASN A 302 11.72 10.12 1.94
CA ASN A 302 11.82 11.42 2.60
C ASN A 302 13.09 12.13 2.12
N SER A 303 12.93 13.09 1.21
CA SER A 303 14.04 13.80 0.59
C SER A 303 14.82 14.70 1.57
N PHE A 304 14.22 15.10 2.69
CA PHE A 304 14.90 15.89 3.74
C PHE A 304 15.85 15.04 4.57
N GLN A 305 15.41 13.85 4.92
CA GLN A 305 16.21 12.89 5.68
C GLN A 305 17.06 12.00 4.80
N ASN A 306 16.88 12.07 3.47
CA ASN A 306 17.52 11.20 2.47
C ASN A 306 17.35 9.71 2.82
N SER A 307 16.20 9.34 3.33
CA SER A 307 15.88 8.00 3.83
C SER A 307 14.53 7.51 3.31
N PHE A 308 14.35 6.19 3.31
CA PHE A 308 13.06 5.56 3.06
C PHE A 308 12.30 5.34 4.36
N GLU A 309 10.99 5.54 4.32
CA GLU A 309 10.06 5.16 5.37
C GLU A 309 9.09 4.11 4.83
N PRO A 310 8.78 3.04 5.59
CA PRO A 310 7.82 2.03 5.16
C PRO A 310 6.39 2.58 5.19
N ILE A 311 5.61 2.20 4.19
CA ILE A 311 4.17 2.42 4.17
C ILE A 311 3.50 1.05 4.36
N TYR A 312 2.54 0.97 5.28
CA TYR A 312 1.76 -0.24 5.44
C TYR A 312 0.90 -0.52 4.21
N TYR A 313 1.01 -1.75 3.73
CA TYR A 313 0.20 -2.25 2.63
C TYR A 313 0.04 -3.78 2.75
N ASP A 314 -1.20 -4.26 2.61
CA ASP A 314 -1.55 -5.67 2.42
C ASP A 314 -0.87 -6.66 3.37
N GLY A 315 -0.99 -6.40 4.67
CA GLY A 315 -0.32 -7.22 5.69
C GLY A 315 -0.96 -8.58 5.93
N MET A 316 -2.24 -8.76 5.61
CA MET A 316 -3.00 -9.96 5.99
C MET A 316 -2.90 -10.25 7.49
N ILE A 317 -3.23 -9.26 8.32
CA ILE A 317 -3.06 -9.26 9.78
C ILE A 317 -3.62 -10.55 10.40
N PHE A 318 -2.82 -11.17 11.28
CA PHE A 318 -3.11 -12.44 11.94
C PHE A 318 -3.40 -13.60 10.99
N ASN A 319 -2.64 -13.68 9.91
CA ASN A 319 -2.69 -14.83 9.01
C ASN A 319 -2.04 -16.05 9.67
N ASP A 320 -2.87 -17.00 10.11
CA ASP A 320 -2.43 -18.18 10.88
C ASP A 320 -1.51 -19.12 10.09
N GLY A 321 -1.53 -19.06 8.75
CA GLY A 321 -0.69 -19.89 7.88
C GLY A 321 0.77 -19.44 7.79
N MET A 322 1.07 -18.20 8.16
CA MET A 322 2.40 -17.59 8.02
C MET A 322 3.14 -17.36 9.34
N ILE A 323 2.46 -17.54 10.49
CA ILE A 323 3.04 -17.19 11.77
C ILE A 323 4.28 -18.04 12.08
N PHE A 324 5.42 -17.37 12.11
CA PHE A 324 6.67 -17.85 12.71
C PHE A 324 7.29 -19.11 12.10
N ASN A 325 7.38 -19.22 10.79
CA ASN A 325 8.34 -20.15 10.19
C ASN A 325 9.79 -19.61 10.29
N LEU A 326 10.08 -18.99 11.46
CA LEU A 326 11.41 -18.46 11.81
C LEU A 326 12.49 -19.55 11.81
N LYS A 327 12.07 -20.84 11.84
CA LYS A 327 13.02 -21.97 11.87
C LYS A 327 13.75 -22.18 10.56
N ASN A 328 13.19 -21.75 9.42
CA ASN A 328 13.69 -22.10 8.09
C ASN A 328 14.18 -20.92 7.26
N THR A 329 14.08 -19.69 7.74
CA THR A 329 14.60 -18.53 7.02
C THR A 329 15.74 -17.89 7.77
N PRO A 330 17.00 -18.05 7.32
CA PRO A 330 18.19 -17.46 7.97
C PRO A 330 18.07 -15.94 8.16
N PHE A 331 17.23 -15.29 7.36
CA PHE A 331 17.02 -13.84 7.37
C PHE A 331 16.00 -13.36 8.38
N SER A 332 14.98 -14.13 8.70
CA SER A 332 14.07 -13.79 9.79
C SER A 332 14.84 -13.63 11.09
N LYS A 333 15.88 -14.42 11.27
CA LYS A 333 16.80 -14.38 12.40
C LYS A 333 17.63 -13.10 12.42
N ASN A 334 18.28 -12.78 11.30
CA ASN A 334 19.10 -11.57 11.16
C ASN A 334 18.29 -10.27 11.27
N ILE A 335 17.06 -10.24 10.76
CA ILE A 335 16.17 -9.09 10.90
C ILE A 335 15.82 -8.87 12.35
N ILE A 336 15.39 -9.92 13.00
CA ILE A 336 15.02 -9.89 14.39
C ILE A 336 16.25 -9.43 15.19
N GLU A 337 17.40 -10.05 15.03
CA GLU A 337 18.64 -9.69 15.72
C GLU A 337 19.09 -8.26 15.44
N ARG A 338 19.03 -7.78 14.19
CA ARG A 338 19.37 -6.38 13.86
C ARG A 338 18.36 -5.39 14.42
N SER A 339 17.07 -5.70 14.30
CA SER A 339 16.03 -4.89 14.93
C SER A 339 16.24 -4.79 16.42
N PHE A 340 16.72 -5.86 17.04
CA PHE A 340 16.93 -5.99 18.46
C PHE A 340 18.30 -5.50 18.95
N LYS A 341 19.33 -5.52 18.15
CA LYS A 341 20.64 -4.95 18.51
C LYS A 341 20.59 -3.44 18.72
N TYR A 342 19.62 -2.76 18.12
CA TYR A 342 19.44 -1.32 18.22
C TYR A 342 18.31 -0.89 19.14
N LEU A 343 17.43 -1.81 19.46
CA LEU A 343 16.35 -1.59 20.42
C LEU A 343 16.65 -2.50 21.60
N ASP A 344 16.74 -1.96 22.77
CA ASP A 344 16.50 -2.79 23.92
C ASP A 344 15.09 -3.35 23.77
N THR A 345 15.01 -4.56 23.24
CA THR A 345 13.77 -5.16 22.73
C THR A 345 12.72 -5.33 23.78
N ILE A 346 13.14 -5.57 25.02
CA ILE A 346 12.24 -5.63 26.16
C ILE A 346 11.64 -4.24 26.37
N GLU A 347 12.43 -3.19 26.23
CA GLU A 347 11.97 -1.81 26.36
C GLU A 347 11.03 -1.41 25.23
N TYR A 348 11.38 -1.72 23.97
CA TYR A 348 10.50 -1.45 22.84
C TYR A 348 9.20 -2.27 22.89
N GLY A 349 9.26 -3.55 23.20
CA GLY A 349 8.08 -4.39 23.38
C GLY A 349 7.16 -3.86 24.48
N SER A 350 7.71 -3.35 25.60
CA SER A 350 6.93 -2.72 26.64
C SER A 350 6.37 -1.36 26.22
N LEU A 351 7.08 -0.58 25.39
CA LEU A 351 6.58 0.67 24.84
C LEU A 351 5.39 0.45 23.91
N VAL A 352 5.51 -0.45 22.92
CA VAL A 352 4.42 -0.71 21.95
C VAL A 352 3.20 -1.36 22.62
N SER A 353 3.39 -2.12 23.70
CA SER A 353 2.32 -2.72 24.49
C SER A 353 1.83 -1.85 25.64
N SER A 354 2.30 -0.60 25.74
CA SER A 354 1.92 0.31 26.83
C SER A 354 0.43 0.64 26.82
N MET A 355 -0.12 0.90 28.01
CA MET A 355 -1.53 1.29 28.15
C MET A 355 -1.89 2.56 27.38
N LYS A 356 -0.94 3.49 27.21
CA LYS A 356 -1.15 4.72 26.42
C LYS A 356 -1.40 4.37 24.94
N ILE A 357 -0.58 3.50 24.36
CA ILE A 357 -0.75 3.02 22.98
C ILE A 357 -2.04 2.23 22.86
N LYS A 358 -2.30 1.30 23.77
CA LYS A 358 -3.54 0.50 23.81
C LYS A 358 -4.77 1.40 23.78
N ASN A 359 -4.90 2.34 24.71
CA ASN A 359 -6.07 3.21 24.82
C ASN A 359 -6.26 4.09 23.57
N SER A 360 -5.15 4.60 23.01
CA SER A 360 -5.20 5.40 21.78
C SER A 360 -5.65 4.56 20.57
N ALA A 361 -5.10 3.36 20.42
CA ALA A 361 -5.48 2.45 19.35
C ALA A 361 -6.94 1.98 19.49
N GLN A 362 -7.38 1.64 20.71
CA GLN A 362 -8.77 1.24 20.98
C GLN A 362 -9.76 2.33 20.61
N LYS A 363 -9.49 3.58 21.02
CA LYS A 363 -10.34 4.72 20.65
C LYS A 363 -10.45 4.89 19.13
N LYS A 364 -9.33 4.79 18.42
CA LYS A 364 -9.32 4.88 16.95
C LYS A 364 -10.03 3.69 16.29
N PHE A 365 -9.86 2.49 16.81
CA PHE A 365 -10.49 1.27 16.28
C PHE A 365 -12.02 1.35 16.38
N LYS A 366 -12.55 1.73 17.54
CA LYS A 366 -14.00 1.93 17.74
C LYS A 366 -14.63 2.88 16.71
N GLN A 367 -13.88 3.87 16.23
CA GLN A 367 -14.34 4.82 15.22
C GLN A 367 -14.34 4.25 13.78
N ARG A 368 -13.74 3.08 13.55
CA ARG A 368 -13.49 2.49 12.22
C ARG A 368 -14.24 1.19 11.96
N VAL A 369 -14.92 0.71 12.96
CA VAL A 369 -15.73 -0.52 12.88
C VAL A 369 -17.21 -0.17 13.01
N ASN A 370 -18.05 -0.84 12.24
CA ASN A 370 -19.50 -0.68 12.30
C ASN A 370 -20.10 -1.70 13.28
N LEU A 371 -19.73 -1.59 14.56
CA LEU A 371 -20.13 -2.47 15.65
C LEU A 371 -20.68 -1.62 16.80
N SER A 372 -21.43 -2.26 17.71
CA SER A 372 -21.76 -1.63 18.99
C SER A 372 -20.50 -1.36 19.80
N GLU A 373 -20.55 -0.43 20.73
CA GLU A 373 -19.39 -0.05 21.53
C GLU A 373 -18.79 -1.25 22.27
N LYS A 374 -19.63 -2.11 22.84
CA LYS A 374 -19.19 -3.29 23.55
C LYS A 374 -18.54 -4.33 22.61
N GLU A 375 -19.18 -4.62 21.47
CA GLU A 375 -18.61 -5.55 20.50
C GLU A 375 -17.26 -5.08 19.97
N ALA A 376 -17.12 -3.78 19.70
CA ALA A 376 -15.87 -3.20 19.24
C ALA A 376 -14.77 -3.25 20.32
N GLU A 377 -15.15 -3.11 21.60
CA GLU A 377 -14.23 -3.23 22.73
C GLU A 377 -13.77 -4.67 22.92
N ASP A 378 -14.70 -5.62 22.98
CA ASP A 378 -14.41 -7.05 23.17
C ASP A 378 -13.50 -7.56 22.03
N LEU A 379 -13.80 -7.19 20.79
CA LEU A 379 -12.99 -7.56 19.62
C LEU A 379 -11.58 -6.91 19.63
N PHE A 380 -11.50 -5.66 20.05
CA PHE A 380 -10.21 -4.98 20.20
C PHE A 380 -9.34 -5.68 21.24
N GLU A 381 -9.91 -6.05 22.40
CA GLU A 381 -9.18 -6.75 23.46
C GLU A 381 -8.67 -8.10 22.97
N GLU A 382 -9.49 -8.88 22.25
CA GLU A 382 -9.06 -10.15 21.63
C GLU A 382 -7.83 -9.96 20.74
N TYR A 383 -7.87 -8.97 19.85
CA TYR A 383 -6.77 -8.69 18.93
C TYR A 383 -5.53 -8.14 19.64
N TRP A 384 -5.74 -7.31 20.66
CA TRP A 384 -4.66 -6.77 21.47
C TRP A 384 -3.94 -7.86 22.25
N ASP A 385 -4.67 -8.77 22.89
CA ASP A 385 -4.09 -9.88 23.64
C ASP A 385 -3.29 -10.81 22.73
N ARG A 386 -3.80 -11.06 21.53
CA ARG A 386 -3.07 -11.80 20.51
C ARG A 386 -1.77 -11.10 20.10
N PHE A 387 -1.82 -9.81 19.84
CA PHE A 387 -0.64 -9.01 19.52
C PHE A 387 0.41 -9.07 20.64
N VAL A 388 0.01 -8.85 21.88
CA VAL A 388 0.91 -8.92 23.06
C VAL A 388 1.48 -10.32 23.26
N SER A 389 0.67 -11.36 23.05
CA SER A 389 1.13 -12.76 23.08
C SER A 389 2.20 -13.02 22.01
N ASN A 390 2.01 -12.49 20.80
CA ASN A 390 2.99 -12.60 19.73
C ASN A 390 4.29 -11.84 20.06
N ILE A 391 4.23 -10.66 20.69
CA ILE A 391 5.43 -9.96 21.18
C ILE A 391 6.21 -10.83 22.16
N LYS A 392 5.53 -11.42 23.15
CA LYS A 392 6.17 -12.31 24.14
C LYS A 392 6.82 -13.51 23.47
N ARG A 393 6.16 -14.08 22.47
CA ARG A 393 6.68 -15.21 21.69
C ARG A 393 7.91 -14.81 20.86
N LEU A 394 7.89 -13.65 20.18
CA LEU A 394 9.04 -13.11 19.47
C LEU A 394 10.22 -12.92 20.43
N ASN A 395 10.03 -12.26 21.56
CA ASN A 395 11.07 -12.06 22.57
C ASN A 395 11.65 -13.41 23.05
N SER A 396 10.83 -14.44 23.24
CA SER A 396 11.30 -15.76 23.67
C SER A 396 12.14 -16.49 22.61
N VAL A 397 11.87 -16.25 21.35
CA VAL A 397 12.65 -16.84 20.23
C VAL A 397 14.02 -16.16 20.14
N ILE A 398 14.06 -14.83 20.32
CA ILE A 398 15.27 -14.04 20.23
C ILE A 398 16.25 -14.37 21.35
N THR A 399 15.76 -14.42 22.58
CA THR A 399 16.58 -14.72 23.75
C THR A 399 17.15 -16.16 23.76
N LYS A 400 16.52 -17.09 23.03
CA LYS A 400 16.97 -18.50 22.95
C LYS A 400 17.86 -18.78 21.77
N THR A 401 18.08 -17.82 20.88
CA THR A 401 18.83 -18.04 19.66
C THR A 401 20.27 -17.56 19.84
N GLU A 402 21.24 -18.47 19.77
CA GLU A 402 22.65 -18.09 19.68
C GLU A 402 22.84 -17.14 18.50
N VAL A 403 23.54 -16.02 18.79
CA VAL A 403 23.81 -14.97 17.81
C VAL A 403 24.56 -15.58 16.63
N PHE A 404 23.90 -15.76 15.50
CA PHE A 404 24.58 -16.10 14.25
C PHE A 404 25.26 -14.83 13.73
N GLN A 405 26.54 -14.74 13.96
CA GLN A 405 27.44 -13.75 13.36
C GLN A 405 27.70 -14.09 11.88
N ASN A 406 26.68 -14.15 11.08
CA ASN A 406 26.88 -14.11 9.64
C ASN A 406 26.28 -12.79 9.13
N ASP A 407 27.04 -11.72 9.33
CA ASP A 407 26.91 -10.56 8.49
C ASP A 407 27.13 -11.03 7.04
N VAL A 408 26.09 -11.10 6.26
CA VAL A 408 26.20 -11.18 4.81
C VAL A 408 26.66 -9.80 4.34
N VAL A 409 27.90 -9.47 4.67
CA VAL A 409 28.62 -8.43 3.97
C VAL A 409 28.94 -9.07 2.63
N LEU A 410 28.22 -8.67 1.58
CA LEU A 410 28.61 -9.03 0.23
C LEU A 410 30.04 -8.55 0.05
N SER A 411 30.96 -9.48 -0.15
CA SER A 411 32.34 -9.14 -0.45
C SER A 411 32.37 -8.38 -1.78
N LYS A 412 33.45 -7.65 -2.03
CA LYS A 412 33.64 -6.99 -3.32
C LYS A 412 33.53 -8.01 -4.48
N ASP A 413 33.98 -9.23 -4.25
CA ASP A 413 33.96 -10.31 -5.23
C ASP A 413 32.53 -10.85 -5.46
N ASP A 414 31.69 -10.92 -4.42
CA ASP A 414 30.26 -11.27 -4.56
C ASP A 414 29.52 -10.20 -5.38
N HIS A 415 29.85 -8.92 -5.22
CA HIS A 415 29.30 -7.83 -6.05
C HIS A 415 29.71 -7.95 -7.52
N VAL A 416 30.97 -8.26 -7.79
CA VAL A 416 31.50 -8.43 -9.15
C VAL A 416 30.84 -9.63 -9.82
N GLU A 417 30.78 -10.77 -9.15
CA GLU A 417 30.12 -11.98 -9.68
C GLU A 417 28.63 -11.74 -9.93
N PHE A 418 27.99 -10.98 -9.06
CA PHE A 418 26.61 -10.54 -9.24
C PHE A 418 26.40 -9.73 -10.51
N LEU A 419 27.16 -8.65 -10.67
CA LEU A 419 27.04 -7.76 -11.83
C LEU A 419 27.33 -8.52 -13.13
N LYS A 420 28.25 -9.46 -13.08
CA LYS A 420 28.58 -10.35 -14.21
C LYS A 420 27.41 -11.26 -14.58
N ARG A 421 26.71 -11.87 -13.61
CA ARG A 421 25.50 -12.67 -13.85
C ARG A 421 24.34 -11.81 -14.31
N ALA A 422 24.16 -10.64 -13.72
CA ALA A 422 23.13 -9.70 -14.11
C ALA A 422 23.30 -9.19 -15.53
N SER A 423 24.53 -8.87 -15.95
CA SER A 423 24.84 -8.43 -17.33
C SER A 423 24.54 -9.49 -18.40
N GLN A 424 24.48 -10.77 -18.00
CA GLN A 424 24.16 -11.91 -18.87
C GLN A 424 22.68 -12.29 -18.87
N ASN A 425 21.86 -11.65 -18.03
CA ASN A 425 20.46 -11.98 -17.89
C ASN A 425 19.60 -11.05 -18.77
N PRO A 426 18.94 -11.57 -19.85
CA PRO A 426 18.13 -10.77 -20.74
C PRO A 426 16.92 -10.11 -20.05
N LEU A 427 16.53 -10.56 -18.85
CA LEU A 427 15.49 -9.91 -18.06
C LEU A 427 15.94 -8.57 -17.48
N VAL A 428 17.23 -8.34 -17.29
CA VAL A 428 17.75 -7.07 -16.78
C VAL A 428 17.53 -5.95 -17.78
N GLU A 429 17.67 -6.22 -19.07
CA GLU A 429 17.39 -5.28 -20.14
C GLU A 429 15.88 -4.94 -20.23
N LEU A 430 15.00 -5.94 -20.06
CA LEU A 430 13.53 -5.75 -19.99
C LEU A 430 13.10 -4.88 -18.80
N LEU A 431 13.94 -4.75 -17.78
CA LEU A 431 13.66 -4.00 -16.55
C LEU A 431 14.16 -2.56 -16.59
N GLY A 432 14.60 -2.10 -17.76
CA GLY A 432 15.11 -0.74 -17.94
C GLY A 432 16.47 -0.51 -17.29
N VAL A 433 17.25 -1.56 -17.12
CA VAL A 433 18.61 -1.51 -16.57
C VAL A 433 19.57 -2.07 -17.61
N ASP A 434 20.56 -1.28 -18.01
CA ASP A 434 21.69 -1.75 -18.80
C ASP A 434 22.92 -1.89 -17.89
N ILE A 435 23.56 -3.06 -17.92
CA ILE A 435 24.76 -3.34 -17.14
C ILE A 435 25.89 -3.65 -18.09
N GLN A 436 26.84 -2.75 -18.20
CA GLN A 436 28.01 -2.88 -19.08
C GLN A 436 29.29 -3.09 -18.25
N ALA A 437 30.08 -4.08 -18.62
CA ALA A 437 31.41 -4.24 -18.07
C ALA A 437 32.39 -3.28 -18.76
N SER A 438 33.07 -2.45 -17.98
CA SER A 438 34.17 -1.63 -18.51
C SER A 438 35.39 -2.49 -18.80
N LYS A 439 36.31 -1.97 -19.61
CA LYS A 439 37.57 -2.65 -19.94
C LYS A 439 38.47 -2.90 -18.71
N ASP A 440 38.26 -2.13 -17.65
CA ASP A 440 39.05 -2.18 -16.41
C ASP A 440 38.40 -3.09 -15.33
N GLY A 441 37.36 -3.86 -15.70
CA GLY A 441 36.67 -4.77 -14.79
C GLY A 441 35.67 -4.09 -13.85
N GLU A 442 35.37 -2.82 -14.08
CA GLU A 442 34.29 -2.12 -13.41
C GLU A 442 32.97 -2.30 -14.18
N PHE A 443 31.85 -2.27 -13.46
CA PHE A 443 30.53 -2.36 -14.06
C PHE A 443 29.83 -0.99 -13.99
N VAL A 444 29.38 -0.53 -15.13
CA VAL A 444 28.53 0.65 -15.24
C VAL A 444 27.08 0.17 -15.31
N VAL A 445 26.26 0.64 -14.40
CA VAL A 445 24.83 0.34 -14.37
C VAL A 445 24.09 1.59 -14.82
N GLU A 446 23.51 1.53 -16.00
CA GLU A 446 22.70 2.62 -16.55
C GLU A 446 21.22 2.24 -16.45
N PHE A 447 20.41 3.19 -16.00
CA PHE A 447 18.96 3.03 -16.02
C PHE A 447 18.45 3.58 -17.35
N LEU A 448 17.81 2.71 -18.12
CA LEU A 448 17.21 3.10 -19.39
C LEU A 448 16.07 4.07 -19.14
N ASP A 449 16.08 5.17 -19.88
CA ASP A 449 15.03 6.17 -19.83
C ASP A 449 13.71 5.55 -20.34
N ALA A 450 12.70 5.50 -19.47
CA ALA A 450 11.37 4.99 -19.80
C ALA A 450 10.67 5.75 -20.95
N SER A 451 11.27 6.82 -21.45
CA SER A 451 10.80 7.55 -22.64
C SER A 451 11.26 6.93 -23.96
N LYS A 452 12.12 5.90 -23.91
CA LYS A 452 12.70 5.25 -25.11
C LYS A 452 12.17 3.83 -25.32
N THR A 453 11.31 3.33 -24.44
CA THR A 453 10.48 2.13 -24.61
C THR A 453 9.03 2.56 -24.77
#